data_49561fb1e3107f058d5cf3618ec21ec6
#
_entry.id   49561fb1e3107f058d5cf3618ec21ec6
#
_cell.length_a   1.000
_cell.length_b   1.000
_cell.length_c   1.000
_cell.angle_alpha   90.00
_cell.angle_beta   90.00
_cell.angle_gamma   90.00
#
_symmetry.space_group_name_H-M   'P 1'
#
loop_
_entity.id
_entity.type
_entity.pdbx_description
1 polymer ?
#
loop_
_entity_poly.entity_id
_entity_poly.type
_entity_poly.pdbx_seq_one_letter_code
_entity_poly.pdbx_strand_id
1 'polypeptide(L)'
;MADSGASVRPRGGQDMKTRLSVLGFFLLCLGEGFLARGQFTPQEIAQREQWEEFLKTAEIVKSEPIGEGVTKPWRLYLRKDDIEKKGAWKGVDKDLGRGVMDSWKHDIAAYRLDKLIGLDMVPPTVEREFREKPGALSLWVDSKYNQLEVMEQGIKMPISAKRQFDDMKYITRLWDCLIANDDPTQQNIRYTDDWRTILIDHSRAFRSDKKYTERLVFGVNGIKRTQADGKPFLIRRVPRVLLEKIRSLDFASVKLAVGSCLTDGEIESVIARKKLILDEIAVMIKQNGEDKVLY
;
A
#
# COMPACT_ATOMS: atom_id res chain seq x y z
N MET A 1 -67.76 -34.69 61.82
CA MET A 1 -66.66 -34.84 62.81
C MET A 1 -65.47 -34.20 62.10
N ALA A 2 -65.24 -33.00 62.41
CA ALA A 2 -64.19 -32.49 63.28
C ALA A 2 -62.84 -32.75 62.66
N ASP A 3 -61.92 -31.92 62.51
CA ASP A 3 -61.58 -30.60 63.14
C ASP A 3 -60.35 -30.03 62.39
N SER A 4 -60.36 -28.85 62.18
CA SER A 4 -59.50 -27.77 62.63
C SER A 4 -57.97 -27.94 62.45
N GLY A 5 -57.33 -26.92 62.03
CA GLY A 5 -56.04 -26.57 62.53
C GLY A 5 -55.16 -25.74 61.55
N ALA A 6 -55.43 -24.50 61.58
CA ALA A 6 -54.48 -23.37 61.84
C ALA A 6 -53.11 -23.40 61.16
N SER A 7 -52.94 -22.43 60.30
CA SER A 7 -52.01 -21.29 60.44
C SER A 7 -50.61 -21.62 60.92
N VAL A 8 -49.61 -21.27 60.06
CA VAL A 8 -48.51 -20.37 60.44
C VAL A 8 -47.73 -19.96 59.15
N ARG A 9 -47.66 -18.69 58.91
CA ARG A 9 -46.58 -18.10 58.07
C ARG A 9 -45.37 -17.88 58.98
N PRO A 10 -44.17 -17.97 58.40
CA PRO A 10 -43.34 -16.81 58.58
C PRO A 10 -42.70 -16.32 57.27
N ARG A 11 -42.44 -15.07 57.35
CA ARG A 11 -41.69 -14.19 56.49
C ARG A 11 -40.26 -14.68 56.23
N GLY A 12 -39.76 -14.45 55.07
CA GLY A 12 -38.33 -14.55 54.75
C GLY A 12 -38.12 -14.04 53.35
N GLY A 13 -37.99 -12.72 53.23
CA GLY A 13 -37.58 -12.09 52.01
C GLY A 13 -36.13 -12.46 51.72
N GLN A 14 -35.87 -12.80 50.51
CA GLN A 14 -34.54 -12.68 49.93
C GLN A 14 -34.63 -12.02 48.55
N ASP A 15 -34.07 -10.83 48.54
CA ASP A 15 -33.82 -10.01 47.36
C ASP A 15 -33.13 -10.81 46.27
N MET A 16 -33.84 -11.04 45.20
CA MET A 16 -33.25 -11.49 43.97
C MET A 16 -32.75 -10.25 43.24
N LYS A 17 -31.49 -9.86 43.56
CA LYS A 17 -30.77 -8.81 42.84
C LYS A 17 -30.64 -9.22 41.39
N THR A 18 -31.48 -8.65 40.58
CA THR A 18 -31.37 -8.61 39.14
C THR A 18 -30.04 -7.95 38.77
N ARG A 19 -29.05 -8.76 38.44
CA ARG A 19 -27.80 -8.25 37.84
C ARG A 19 -28.14 -7.78 36.45
N LEU A 20 -28.40 -6.51 36.32
CA LEU A 20 -28.40 -5.80 35.06
C LEU A 20 -26.94 -5.78 34.56
N SER A 21 -26.62 -6.69 33.65
CA SER A 21 -25.38 -6.60 32.86
C SER A 21 -25.52 -5.40 31.96
N VAL A 22 -24.95 -4.30 32.39
CA VAL A 22 -24.71 -3.15 31.55
C VAL A 22 -23.64 -3.57 30.55
N LEU A 23 -24.08 -4.06 29.40
CA LEU A 23 -23.22 -4.17 28.20
C LEU A 23 -22.89 -2.74 27.81
N GLY A 24 -21.73 -2.30 28.26
CA GLY A 24 -21.16 -1.04 27.82
C GLY A 24 -20.94 -1.08 26.32
N PHE A 25 -21.87 -0.52 25.58
CA PHE A 25 -21.67 -0.16 24.19
C PHE A 25 -20.59 0.94 24.19
N PHE A 26 -19.33 0.52 24.07
CA PHE A 26 -18.26 1.41 23.70
C PHE A 26 -18.56 1.85 22.26
N LEU A 27 -19.35 2.92 22.16
CA LEU A 27 -19.44 3.71 20.94
C LEU A 27 -18.06 4.32 20.75
N LEU A 28 -17.16 3.59 20.07
CA LEU A 28 -15.99 4.17 19.48
C LEU A 28 -16.51 5.20 18.46
N CYS A 29 -16.63 6.45 18.90
CA CYS A 29 -16.63 7.59 17.97
C CYS A 29 -15.29 7.52 17.23
N LEU A 30 -15.25 6.69 16.19
CA LEU A 30 -14.30 6.84 15.11
C LEU A 30 -14.61 8.22 14.54
N GLY A 31 -13.91 9.24 15.07
CA GLY A 31 -13.77 10.48 14.36
C GLY A 31 -13.41 10.07 12.93
N GLU A 32 -14.29 10.38 11.99
CA GLU A 32 -13.98 10.36 10.58
C GLU A 32 -12.92 11.46 10.33
N GLY A 33 -11.73 11.28 10.93
CA GLY A 33 -10.54 11.83 10.36
C GLY A 33 -10.51 11.27 8.95
N PHE A 34 -10.52 12.13 7.95
CA PHE A 34 -10.17 11.81 6.58
C PHE A 34 -8.74 11.25 6.59
N LEU A 35 -8.60 9.99 7.00
CA LEU A 35 -7.50 9.17 6.60
C LEU A 35 -7.50 9.30 5.08
N ALA A 36 -6.40 9.72 4.51
CA ALA A 36 -6.19 9.49 3.09
C ALA A 36 -6.55 8.02 2.93
N ARG A 37 -7.72 7.77 2.31
CA ARG A 37 -8.21 6.41 2.18
C ARG A 37 -7.13 5.71 1.41
N GLY A 38 -6.41 4.81 2.05
CA GLY A 38 -5.53 3.88 1.41
C GLY A 38 -6.29 3.35 0.20
N GLN A 39 -5.62 3.00 -0.85
CA GLN A 39 -6.33 2.62 -2.07
C GLN A 39 -7.00 1.26 -1.91
N PHE A 40 -6.47 0.43 -0.99
CA PHE A 40 -7.21 -0.75 -0.51
C PHE A 40 -8.22 -0.35 0.56
N THR A 41 -9.40 -0.96 0.52
CA THR A 41 -10.43 -0.76 1.54
C THR A 41 -9.99 -1.34 2.88
N PRO A 42 -10.55 -0.89 4.03
CA PRO A 42 -10.27 -1.50 5.32
C PRO A 42 -10.47 -3.03 5.35
N GLN A 43 -11.44 -3.54 4.60
CA GLN A 43 -11.70 -4.97 4.46
C GLN A 43 -10.57 -5.68 3.71
N GLU A 44 -10.10 -5.11 2.60
CA GLU A 44 -8.97 -5.65 1.84
C GLU A 44 -7.67 -5.62 2.67
N ILE A 45 -7.46 -4.55 3.46
CA ILE A 45 -6.32 -4.43 4.37
C ILE A 45 -6.38 -5.50 5.46
N ALA A 46 -7.55 -5.73 6.06
CA ALA A 46 -7.73 -6.76 7.08
C ALA A 46 -7.51 -8.19 6.54
N GLN A 47 -7.68 -8.39 5.24
CA GLN A 47 -7.47 -9.69 4.58
C GLN A 47 -6.03 -9.88 4.07
N ARG A 48 -5.11 -8.94 4.25
CA ARG A 48 -3.75 -9.02 3.68
C ARG A 48 -3.00 -10.28 4.08
N GLU A 49 -3.02 -10.66 5.34
CA GLU A 49 -2.34 -11.86 5.82
C GLU A 49 -2.95 -13.14 5.23
N GLN A 50 -4.27 -13.17 5.07
CA GLN A 50 -4.94 -14.27 4.38
C GLN A 50 -4.50 -14.37 2.92
N TRP A 51 -4.36 -13.26 2.21
CA TRP A 51 -3.91 -13.25 0.83
C TRP A 51 -2.42 -13.56 0.69
N GLU A 52 -1.58 -13.12 1.62
CA GLU A 52 -0.17 -13.52 1.67
C GLU A 52 -0.04 -15.03 1.82
N GLU A 53 -0.80 -15.63 2.74
CA GLU A 53 -0.80 -17.09 2.96
C GLU A 53 -1.39 -17.85 1.77
N PHE A 54 -2.48 -17.35 1.19
CA PHE A 54 -3.07 -17.91 -0.02
C PHE A 54 -2.05 -17.93 -1.17
N LEU A 55 -1.39 -16.82 -1.44
CA LEU A 55 -0.39 -16.71 -2.51
C LEU A 55 0.78 -17.68 -2.31
N LYS A 56 1.20 -17.93 -1.06
CA LYS A 56 2.27 -18.88 -0.75
C LYS A 56 1.87 -20.33 -0.95
N THR A 57 0.62 -20.69 -0.65
CA THR A 57 0.21 -22.08 -0.46
C THR A 57 -0.81 -22.61 -1.45
N ALA A 58 -1.57 -21.74 -2.16
CA ALA A 58 -2.56 -22.16 -3.12
C ALA A 58 -1.96 -22.98 -4.29
N GLU A 59 -2.69 -23.96 -4.78
CA GLU A 59 -2.31 -24.73 -5.95
C GLU A 59 -2.30 -23.84 -7.21
N ILE A 60 -1.31 -24.01 -8.07
CA ILE A 60 -1.25 -23.37 -9.38
C ILE A 60 -1.98 -24.30 -10.36
N VAL A 61 -3.23 -23.98 -10.67
CA VAL A 61 -4.07 -24.84 -11.55
C VAL A 61 -3.89 -24.53 -13.04
N LYS A 62 -3.44 -23.31 -13.36
CA LYS A 62 -3.15 -22.90 -14.75
C LYS A 62 -2.11 -21.77 -14.74
N SER A 63 -1.31 -21.68 -15.78
CA SER A 63 -0.38 -20.56 -16.00
C SER A 63 -0.39 -20.15 -17.47
N GLU A 64 -0.26 -18.84 -17.70
CA GLU A 64 -0.11 -18.28 -19.05
C GLU A 64 0.82 -17.07 -19.03
N PRO A 65 1.61 -16.82 -20.10
CA PRO A 65 2.42 -15.62 -20.16
C PRO A 65 1.51 -14.39 -20.25
N ILE A 66 1.87 -13.32 -19.51
CA ILE A 66 1.28 -11.99 -19.71
C ILE A 66 2.02 -11.43 -20.92
N GLY A 67 1.38 -11.33 -22.07
CA GLY A 67 2.00 -10.95 -23.34
C GLY A 67 2.64 -9.56 -23.40
N GLU A 68 2.58 -8.79 -22.30
CA GLU A 68 3.10 -7.45 -22.13
C GLU A 68 4.23 -7.44 -21.10
N GLY A 69 5.23 -6.56 -21.32
CA GLY A 69 6.32 -6.30 -20.38
C GLY A 69 7.66 -6.96 -20.76
N VAL A 70 8.75 -6.24 -20.48
CA VAL A 70 10.13 -6.64 -20.78
C VAL A 70 10.55 -7.89 -19.99
N THR A 71 9.99 -8.06 -18.78
CA THR A 71 10.32 -9.13 -17.82
C THR A 71 9.60 -10.45 -18.07
N LYS A 72 8.73 -10.51 -19.09
CA LYS A 72 7.91 -11.69 -19.44
C LYS A 72 7.20 -12.31 -18.22
N PRO A 73 6.35 -11.55 -17.53
CA PRO A 73 5.64 -12.04 -16.36
C PRO A 73 4.63 -13.14 -16.72
N TRP A 74 4.26 -13.97 -15.75
CA TRP A 74 3.28 -15.03 -15.88
C TRP A 74 2.02 -14.71 -15.10
N ARG A 75 0.86 -14.95 -15.68
CA ARG A 75 -0.42 -15.01 -14.95
C ARG A 75 -0.61 -16.42 -14.42
N LEU A 76 -0.69 -16.53 -13.10
CA LEU A 76 -0.97 -17.80 -12.42
C LEU A 76 -2.43 -17.79 -11.94
N TYR A 77 -3.13 -18.87 -12.22
CA TYR A 77 -4.45 -19.15 -11.67
C TYR A 77 -4.27 -20.04 -10.47
N LEU A 78 -4.76 -19.58 -9.33
CA LEU A 78 -4.49 -20.15 -8.02
C LEU A 78 -5.80 -20.65 -7.42
N ARG A 79 -5.78 -21.83 -6.78
CA ARG A 79 -6.92 -22.40 -6.09
C ARG A 79 -6.48 -22.92 -4.72
N LYS A 80 -7.26 -22.61 -3.69
CA LYS A 80 -7.16 -23.22 -2.36
C LYS A 80 -8.57 -23.30 -1.78
N ASP A 81 -8.99 -24.51 -1.45
CA ASP A 81 -10.38 -24.80 -1.06
C ASP A 81 -11.36 -24.27 -2.15
N ASP A 82 -12.38 -23.52 -1.75
CA ASP A 82 -13.36 -22.91 -2.67
C ASP A 82 -12.93 -21.54 -3.22
N ILE A 83 -11.70 -21.10 -2.92
CA ILE A 83 -11.20 -19.78 -3.31
C ILE A 83 -10.34 -19.92 -4.57
N GLU A 84 -10.72 -19.18 -5.61
CA GLU A 84 -9.92 -19.02 -6.82
C GLU A 84 -9.49 -17.56 -6.99
N LYS A 85 -8.21 -17.33 -7.23
CA LYS A 85 -7.63 -16.02 -7.52
C LYS A 85 -6.57 -16.12 -8.61
N LYS A 86 -6.22 -14.97 -9.15
CA LYS A 86 -5.10 -14.85 -10.08
C LYS A 86 -3.94 -14.14 -9.39
N GLY A 87 -2.73 -14.40 -9.86
CA GLY A 87 -1.54 -13.67 -9.45
C GLY A 87 -0.63 -13.38 -10.65
N ALA A 88 0.14 -12.31 -10.54
CA ALA A 88 1.20 -12.00 -11.48
C ALA A 88 2.55 -12.46 -10.90
N TRP A 89 3.21 -13.38 -11.58
CA TRP A 89 4.51 -13.90 -11.14
C TRP A 89 5.64 -13.37 -12.01
N LYS A 90 6.74 -12.92 -11.36
CA LYS A 90 7.99 -12.47 -11.99
C LYS A 90 9.17 -13.13 -11.32
N GLY A 91 10.09 -13.67 -12.11
CA GLY A 91 11.34 -14.27 -11.63
C GLY A 91 12.60 -13.55 -12.14
N VAL A 92 12.49 -12.29 -12.60
CA VAL A 92 13.64 -11.51 -13.05
C VAL A 92 14.51 -11.12 -11.85
N ASP A 93 15.82 -11.36 -11.94
CA ASP A 93 16.84 -10.89 -10.97
C ASP A 93 18.10 -10.61 -11.77
N LYS A 94 18.23 -9.39 -12.28
CA LYS A 94 19.26 -9.02 -13.26
C LYS A 94 19.85 -7.65 -12.97
N ASP A 95 21.16 -7.59 -12.90
CA ASP A 95 21.89 -6.33 -12.95
C ASP A 95 21.89 -5.79 -14.40
N LEU A 96 21.31 -4.61 -14.57
CA LEU A 96 21.28 -3.90 -15.84
C LEU A 96 22.46 -2.93 -15.99
N GLY A 97 23.37 -2.91 -15.02
CA GLY A 97 24.51 -2.00 -14.94
C GLY A 97 24.14 -0.60 -14.42
N ARG A 98 25.17 0.20 -14.12
CA ARG A 98 25.05 1.58 -13.62
C ARG A 98 24.14 1.70 -12.37
N GLY A 99 24.15 0.70 -11.50
CA GLY A 99 23.34 0.69 -10.27
C GLY A 99 21.85 0.45 -10.50
N VAL A 100 21.46 -0.10 -11.64
CA VAL A 100 20.07 -0.49 -11.94
C VAL A 100 19.93 -2.00 -11.79
N MET A 101 19.17 -2.41 -10.81
CA MET A 101 18.70 -3.79 -10.68
C MET A 101 17.29 -3.91 -11.23
N ASP A 102 17.00 -5.01 -11.95
CA ASP A 102 15.64 -5.44 -12.27
C ASP A 102 15.40 -6.72 -11.48
N SER A 103 14.79 -6.61 -10.30
CA SER A 103 14.72 -7.70 -9.33
C SER A 103 13.30 -7.91 -8.83
N TRP A 104 12.85 -9.17 -8.86
CA TRP A 104 11.59 -9.58 -8.24
C TRP A 104 11.54 -9.30 -6.73
N LYS A 105 12.70 -9.26 -6.08
CA LYS A 105 12.80 -8.92 -4.64
C LYS A 105 12.31 -7.50 -4.35
N HIS A 106 12.52 -6.59 -5.29
CA HIS A 106 12.06 -5.20 -5.17
C HIS A 106 10.52 -5.10 -5.19
N ASP A 107 9.80 -5.96 -5.93
CA ASP A 107 8.34 -6.01 -5.87
C ASP A 107 7.84 -6.41 -4.47
N ILE A 108 8.50 -7.37 -3.83
CA ILE A 108 8.19 -7.79 -2.44
C ILE A 108 8.56 -6.68 -1.44
N ALA A 109 9.73 -6.07 -1.60
CA ALA A 109 10.17 -4.97 -0.74
C ALA A 109 9.22 -3.77 -0.82
N ALA A 110 8.75 -3.42 -2.02
CA ALA A 110 7.77 -2.36 -2.23
C ALA A 110 6.46 -2.66 -1.49
N TYR A 111 5.91 -3.86 -1.62
CA TYR A 111 4.72 -4.25 -0.88
C TYR A 111 4.92 -4.17 0.66
N ARG A 112 6.04 -4.68 1.15
CA ARG A 112 6.32 -4.69 2.61
C ARG A 112 6.53 -3.29 3.16
N LEU A 113 7.19 -2.41 2.42
CA LEU A 113 7.38 -1.01 2.80
C LEU A 113 6.06 -0.22 2.72
N ASP A 114 5.23 -0.46 1.70
CA ASP A 114 3.86 0.05 1.59
C ASP A 114 3.03 -0.30 2.83
N LYS A 115 3.04 -1.59 3.22
CA LYS A 115 2.36 -2.10 4.42
C LYS A 115 2.89 -1.42 5.70
N LEU A 116 4.21 -1.20 5.81
CA LEU A 116 4.84 -0.57 6.97
C LEU A 116 4.38 0.88 7.17
N ILE A 117 4.28 1.65 6.08
CA ILE A 117 3.89 3.06 6.15
C ILE A 117 2.39 3.29 6.00
N GLY A 118 1.61 2.22 5.74
CA GLY A 118 0.15 2.32 5.54
C GLY A 118 -0.21 3.14 4.30
N LEU A 119 0.55 2.99 3.22
CA LEU A 119 0.26 3.63 1.94
C LEU A 119 -0.93 2.95 1.26
N ASP A 120 -1.01 1.62 1.35
CA ASP A 120 -2.12 0.78 0.91
C ASP A 120 -2.43 0.88 -0.59
N MET A 121 -1.39 0.93 -1.41
CA MET A 121 -1.49 1.04 -2.88
C MET A 121 -0.84 -0.14 -3.62
N VAL A 122 0.05 -0.89 -2.97
CA VAL A 122 0.76 -2.03 -3.57
C VAL A 122 0.06 -3.33 -3.19
N PRO A 123 -0.31 -4.20 -4.15
CA PRO A 123 -0.98 -5.46 -3.88
C PRO A 123 -0.14 -6.40 -3.01
N PRO A 124 -0.76 -7.28 -2.21
CA PRO A 124 -0.07 -8.36 -1.51
C PRO A 124 0.88 -9.11 -2.45
N THR A 125 2.16 -9.16 -2.08
CA THR A 125 3.21 -9.74 -2.89
C THR A 125 4.12 -10.59 -2.01
N VAL A 126 4.32 -11.85 -2.42
CA VAL A 126 5.11 -12.83 -1.66
C VAL A 126 6.16 -13.48 -2.55
N GLU A 127 7.17 -14.07 -1.91
CA GLU A 127 8.07 -14.99 -2.60
C GLU A 127 7.34 -16.30 -2.90
N ARG A 128 7.43 -16.75 -4.16
CA ARG A 128 6.84 -17.99 -4.62
C ARG A 128 7.71 -18.64 -5.69
N GLU A 129 8.00 -19.91 -5.50
CA GLU A 129 8.65 -20.70 -6.55
C GLU A 129 7.64 -21.07 -7.65
N PHE A 130 8.07 -20.91 -8.91
CA PHE A 130 7.34 -21.35 -10.07
C PHE A 130 8.31 -21.82 -11.14
N ARG A 131 8.11 -23.04 -11.68
CA ARG A 131 9.01 -23.68 -12.62
C ARG A 131 10.47 -23.76 -12.13
N GLU A 132 10.64 -24.17 -10.87
CA GLU A 132 11.95 -24.33 -10.22
C GLU A 132 12.75 -23.02 -10.11
N LYS A 133 12.08 -21.88 -10.14
CA LYS A 133 12.69 -20.56 -10.00
C LYS A 133 11.98 -19.74 -8.93
N PRO A 134 12.73 -19.10 -8.04
CA PRO A 134 12.14 -18.15 -7.11
C PRO A 134 11.66 -16.90 -7.85
N GLY A 135 10.63 -16.25 -7.31
CA GLY A 135 10.10 -15.03 -7.88
C GLY A 135 9.09 -14.34 -6.96
N ALA A 136 8.65 -13.18 -7.35
CA ALA A 136 7.56 -12.45 -6.70
C ALA A 136 6.22 -12.88 -7.33
N LEU A 137 5.28 -13.26 -6.49
CA LEU A 137 3.89 -13.48 -6.85
C LEU A 137 3.02 -12.40 -6.20
N SER A 138 2.52 -11.49 -7.01
CA SER A 138 1.61 -10.41 -6.59
C SER A 138 0.16 -10.82 -6.83
N LEU A 139 -0.73 -10.52 -5.88
CA LEU A 139 -2.15 -10.72 -6.05
C LEU A 139 -2.65 -9.90 -7.25
N TRP A 140 -3.37 -10.55 -8.15
CA TRP A 140 -3.99 -9.86 -9.28
C TRP A 140 -5.13 -8.97 -8.79
N VAL A 141 -5.02 -7.67 -9.03
CA VAL A 141 -6.08 -6.72 -8.75
C VAL A 141 -6.81 -6.41 -10.04
N ASP A 142 -8.11 -6.62 -10.04
CA ASP A 142 -8.94 -6.21 -11.18
C ASP A 142 -8.97 -4.69 -11.24
N SER A 143 -8.54 -4.15 -12.35
CA SER A 143 -8.52 -2.72 -12.62
C SER A 143 -9.26 -2.42 -13.92
N LYS A 144 -10.02 -1.34 -13.93
CA LYS A 144 -10.80 -0.93 -15.08
C LYS A 144 -9.93 -0.29 -16.15
N TYR A 145 -8.99 0.55 -15.72
CA TYR A 145 -8.11 1.31 -16.58
C TYR A 145 -6.69 1.35 -16.01
N ASN A 146 -5.72 1.64 -16.85
CA ASN A 146 -4.43 2.17 -16.44
C ASN A 146 -4.33 3.67 -16.80
N GLN A 147 -3.32 4.35 -16.28
CA GLN A 147 -3.12 5.79 -16.49
C GLN A 147 -2.92 6.13 -17.99
N LEU A 148 -2.26 5.26 -18.76
CA LEU A 148 -2.05 5.49 -20.19
C LEU A 148 -3.39 5.49 -20.94
N GLU A 149 -4.24 4.49 -20.70
CA GLU A 149 -5.58 4.39 -21.29
C GLU A 149 -6.44 5.61 -20.93
N VAL A 150 -6.40 6.04 -19.66
CA VAL A 150 -7.13 7.25 -19.22
C VAL A 150 -6.69 8.47 -20.02
N MET A 151 -5.39 8.62 -20.29
CA MET A 151 -4.86 9.76 -21.03
C MET A 151 -5.14 9.68 -22.54
N GLU A 152 -4.87 8.53 -23.17
CA GLU A 152 -5.02 8.35 -24.63
C GLU A 152 -6.46 8.36 -25.07
N GLN A 153 -7.37 7.78 -24.29
CA GLN A 153 -8.80 7.70 -24.62
C GLN A 153 -9.58 8.90 -24.08
N GLY A 154 -8.94 9.83 -23.36
CA GLY A 154 -9.59 11.00 -22.77
C GLY A 154 -10.69 10.65 -21.77
N ILE A 155 -10.51 9.53 -21.03
CA ILE A 155 -11.52 9.03 -20.09
C ILE A 155 -11.70 10.04 -18.97
N LYS A 156 -12.93 10.50 -18.80
CA LYS A 156 -13.30 11.45 -17.75
C LYS A 156 -13.71 10.69 -16.49
N MET A 157 -13.02 10.98 -15.40
CA MET A 157 -13.45 10.47 -14.11
C MET A 157 -14.67 11.23 -13.57
N PRO A 158 -15.47 10.60 -12.70
CA PRO A 158 -16.56 11.28 -12.00
C PRO A 158 -16.06 12.44 -11.14
N ILE A 159 -16.84 13.51 -11.04
CA ILE A 159 -16.50 14.69 -10.21
C ILE A 159 -16.27 14.27 -8.75
N SER A 160 -17.03 13.30 -8.25
CA SER A 160 -16.88 12.75 -6.89
C SER A 160 -15.50 12.12 -6.62
N ALA A 161 -14.85 11.55 -7.64
CA ALA A 161 -13.53 10.93 -7.51
C ALA A 161 -12.37 11.92 -7.76
N LYS A 162 -12.66 13.11 -8.30
CA LYS A 162 -11.64 14.05 -8.77
C LYS A 162 -10.65 14.47 -7.69
N ARG A 163 -11.12 14.82 -6.51
CA ARG A 163 -10.24 15.26 -5.40
C ARG A 163 -9.30 14.14 -4.95
N GLN A 164 -9.83 12.94 -4.78
CA GLN A 164 -9.03 11.76 -4.41
C GLN A 164 -7.96 11.49 -5.47
N PHE A 165 -8.33 11.52 -6.73
CA PHE A 165 -7.41 11.32 -7.84
C PHE A 165 -6.29 12.38 -7.89
N ASP A 166 -6.64 13.66 -7.69
CA ASP A 166 -5.65 14.75 -7.67
C ASP A 166 -4.66 14.58 -6.48
N ASP A 167 -5.14 14.17 -5.33
CA ASP A 167 -4.30 13.91 -4.15
C ASP A 167 -3.41 12.67 -4.35
N MET A 168 -3.95 11.59 -4.94
CA MET A 168 -3.19 10.36 -5.23
C MET A 168 -2.00 10.58 -6.16
N LYS A 169 -2.08 11.49 -7.09
CA LYS A 169 -0.97 11.89 -7.94
C LYS A 169 0.25 12.38 -7.12
N TYR A 170 0.02 13.11 -6.04
CA TYR A 170 1.10 13.60 -5.16
C TYR A 170 1.60 12.50 -4.24
N ILE A 171 0.73 11.63 -3.76
CA ILE A 171 1.10 10.46 -2.96
C ILE A 171 1.94 9.49 -3.79
N THR A 172 1.54 9.21 -5.05
CA THR A 172 2.33 8.38 -5.96
C THR A 172 3.73 8.96 -6.20
N ARG A 173 3.85 10.28 -6.40
CA ARG A 173 5.17 10.93 -6.53
C ARG A 173 6.01 10.84 -5.26
N LEU A 174 5.38 10.99 -4.09
CA LEU A 174 6.03 10.81 -2.81
C LEU A 174 6.57 9.39 -2.65
N TRP A 175 5.75 8.40 -3.00
CA TRP A 175 6.13 7.00 -3.01
C TRP A 175 7.31 6.73 -3.94
N ASP A 176 7.22 7.14 -5.20
CA ASP A 176 8.31 6.99 -6.16
C ASP A 176 9.60 7.66 -5.71
N CYS A 177 9.50 8.81 -5.00
CA CYS A 177 10.65 9.44 -4.37
C CYS A 177 11.24 8.57 -3.26
N LEU A 178 10.42 7.99 -2.38
CA LEU A 178 10.89 7.20 -1.25
C LEU A 178 11.62 5.93 -1.71
N ILE A 179 11.07 5.24 -2.69
CA ILE A 179 11.65 3.99 -3.21
C ILE A 179 12.60 4.19 -4.40
N ALA A 180 12.82 5.43 -4.83
CA ALA A 180 13.59 5.77 -6.05
C ALA A 180 13.12 4.99 -7.29
N ASN A 181 11.81 4.96 -7.52
CA ASN A 181 11.24 4.47 -8.76
C ASN A 181 11.32 5.58 -9.83
N ASP A 182 12.28 5.49 -10.72
CA ASP A 182 12.48 6.50 -11.77
C ASP A 182 11.85 6.13 -13.12
N ASP A 183 11.26 4.95 -13.19
CA ASP A 183 10.51 4.45 -14.35
C ASP A 183 9.03 4.14 -14.02
N PRO A 184 8.28 5.09 -13.41
CA PRO A 184 6.85 4.90 -13.19
C PRO A 184 6.15 4.99 -14.54
N THR A 185 6.01 3.86 -15.22
CA THR A 185 5.27 3.82 -16.47
C THR A 185 3.78 4.06 -16.18
N GLN A 186 3.11 4.75 -17.10
CA GLN A 186 1.69 5.05 -16.95
C GLN A 186 0.82 3.78 -16.95
N GLN A 187 1.32 2.67 -17.46
CA GLN A 187 0.66 1.37 -17.43
C GLN A 187 0.70 0.72 -16.04
N ASN A 188 1.67 1.10 -15.19
CA ASN A 188 1.84 0.56 -13.84
C ASN A 188 1.00 1.27 -12.77
N ILE A 189 0.34 2.37 -13.15
CA ILE A 189 -0.65 3.06 -12.33
C ILE A 189 -2.03 2.58 -12.78
N ARG A 190 -2.70 1.79 -11.95
CA ARG A 190 -3.97 1.14 -12.27
C ARG A 190 -5.11 1.79 -11.49
N TYR A 191 -6.29 1.82 -12.07
CA TYR A 191 -7.52 2.36 -11.46
C TYR A 191 -8.58 1.28 -11.38
N THR A 192 -9.16 1.10 -10.19
CA THR A 192 -10.32 0.22 -9.96
C THR A 192 -11.60 0.86 -10.51
N ASP A 193 -12.71 0.13 -10.46
CA ASP A 193 -14.02 0.64 -10.90
C ASP A 193 -14.47 1.90 -10.12
N ASP A 194 -14.09 1.99 -8.85
CA ASP A 194 -14.35 3.12 -7.96
C ASP A 194 -13.19 4.16 -7.93
N TRP A 195 -12.30 4.12 -8.92
CA TRP A 195 -11.18 5.05 -9.12
C TRP A 195 -10.12 5.05 -8.02
N ARG A 196 -9.98 3.97 -7.27
CA ARG A 196 -8.83 3.80 -6.38
C ARG A 196 -7.57 3.51 -7.19
N THR A 197 -6.45 4.07 -6.75
CA THR A 197 -5.16 3.92 -7.42
C THR A 197 -4.41 2.73 -6.86
N ILE A 198 -4.00 1.81 -7.72
CA ILE A 198 -3.17 0.66 -7.41
C ILE A 198 -1.86 0.78 -8.17
N LEU A 199 -0.75 0.56 -7.49
CA LEU A 199 0.60 0.61 -8.05
C LEU A 199 1.17 -0.79 -8.21
N ILE A 200 1.71 -1.09 -9.37
CA ILE A 200 2.31 -2.39 -9.69
C ILE A 200 3.69 -2.18 -10.33
N ASP A 201 4.47 -3.26 -10.40
CA ASP A 201 5.75 -3.31 -11.09
C ASP A 201 6.82 -2.35 -10.53
N HIS A 202 7.39 -2.74 -9.39
CA HIS A 202 8.46 -2.00 -8.71
C HIS A 202 9.83 -2.67 -8.88
N SER A 203 10.00 -3.59 -9.83
CA SER A 203 11.21 -4.40 -9.97
C SER A 203 12.48 -3.57 -10.20
N ARG A 204 12.37 -2.34 -10.68
CA ARG A 204 13.48 -1.39 -10.93
C ARG A 204 13.56 -0.25 -9.93
N ALA A 205 12.80 -0.31 -8.84
CA ALA A 205 12.89 0.65 -7.74
C ALA A 205 14.15 0.41 -6.87
N PHE A 206 14.23 1.12 -5.75
CA PHE A 206 15.30 1.03 -4.73
C PHE A 206 16.72 1.36 -5.23
N ARG A 207 16.82 2.26 -6.22
CA ARG A 207 18.10 2.78 -6.69
C ARG A 207 18.92 3.31 -5.52
N SER A 208 20.20 2.89 -5.47
CA SER A 208 21.13 3.23 -4.38
C SER A 208 22.34 4.05 -4.83
N ASP A 209 22.42 4.40 -6.11
CA ASP A 209 23.50 5.25 -6.61
C ASP A 209 23.38 6.71 -6.10
N LYS A 210 24.52 7.41 -6.09
CA LYS A 210 24.65 8.77 -5.53
C LYS A 210 23.57 9.75 -6.03
N LYS A 211 23.19 9.63 -7.30
CA LYS A 211 22.16 10.51 -7.89
C LYS A 211 20.83 10.40 -7.14
N TYR A 212 20.45 9.20 -6.70
CA TYR A 212 19.17 8.93 -6.02
C TYR A 212 19.24 9.02 -4.49
N THR A 213 20.44 9.13 -3.91
CA THR A 213 20.61 9.43 -2.48
C THR A 213 20.76 10.93 -2.21
N GLU A 214 21.12 11.72 -3.21
CA GLU A 214 21.28 13.17 -3.10
C GLU A 214 20.11 13.96 -3.70
N ARG A 215 19.26 13.32 -4.52
CA ARG A 215 18.12 13.98 -5.18
C ARG A 215 16.89 13.09 -5.22
N LEU A 216 15.74 13.70 -5.03
CA LEU A 216 14.44 13.04 -5.22
C LEU A 216 14.15 12.82 -6.70
N VAL A 217 13.34 11.81 -7.01
CA VAL A 217 12.82 11.60 -8.37
C VAL A 217 11.97 12.79 -8.83
N PHE A 218 11.07 13.23 -7.96
CA PHE A 218 10.20 14.40 -8.16
C PHE A 218 10.49 15.47 -7.11
N GLY A 219 10.22 16.74 -7.39
CA GLY A 219 10.46 17.87 -6.50
C GLY A 219 11.03 19.06 -7.23
N VAL A 220 11.32 20.17 -6.53
CA VAL A 220 11.87 21.39 -7.12
C VAL A 220 13.20 21.10 -7.84
N ASN A 221 14.08 20.30 -7.20
CA ASN A 221 15.35 19.86 -7.77
C ASN A 221 15.30 18.38 -8.19
N GLY A 222 14.12 17.87 -8.55
CA GLY A 222 13.91 16.49 -8.90
C GLY A 222 14.78 16.03 -10.09
N ILE A 223 15.02 14.71 -10.16
CA ILE A 223 15.73 14.08 -11.28
C ILE A 223 14.89 14.22 -12.56
N LYS A 224 13.58 14.00 -12.46
CA LYS A 224 12.59 14.29 -13.50
C LYS A 224 12.22 15.78 -13.43
N ARG A 225 12.84 16.57 -14.28
CA ARG A 225 12.88 18.03 -14.12
C ARG A 225 11.60 18.75 -14.52
N THR A 226 10.95 18.36 -15.61
CA THR A 226 9.87 19.19 -16.18
C THR A 226 8.73 18.36 -16.73
N GLN A 227 7.52 18.87 -16.54
CA GLN A 227 6.32 18.49 -17.28
C GLN A 227 6.40 19.05 -18.70
N ALA A 228 5.44 18.73 -19.57
CA ALA A 228 5.37 19.26 -20.92
C ALA A 228 5.29 20.81 -20.96
N ASP A 229 4.76 21.43 -19.90
CA ASP A 229 4.66 22.91 -19.75
C ASP A 229 5.91 23.55 -19.11
N GLY A 230 6.99 22.78 -18.94
CA GLY A 230 8.24 23.25 -18.34
C GLY A 230 8.26 23.33 -16.81
N LYS A 231 7.15 23.03 -16.14
CA LYS A 231 7.08 23.08 -14.66
C LYS A 231 7.61 21.80 -14.03
N PRO A 232 8.21 21.89 -12.82
CA PRO A 232 8.66 20.69 -12.10
C PRO A 232 7.50 19.80 -11.66
N PHE A 233 7.77 18.51 -11.55
CA PHE A 233 6.84 17.55 -10.95
C PHE A 233 6.88 17.67 -9.42
N LEU A 234 6.04 18.49 -8.83
CA LEU A 234 6.04 18.74 -7.39
C LEU A 234 5.20 17.72 -6.61
N ILE A 235 5.61 17.48 -5.36
CA ILE A 235 4.78 16.94 -4.30
C ILE A 235 4.07 18.15 -3.67
N ARG A 236 2.74 18.25 -3.80
CA ARG A 236 2.05 19.49 -3.34
C ARG A 236 1.28 19.31 -2.05
N ARG A 237 0.73 18.12 -1.83
CA ARG A 237 -0.10 17.81 -0.67
C ARG A 237 0.20 16.40 -0.17
N VAL A 238 0.25 16.26 1.14
CA VAL A 238 0.59 15.00 1.81
C VAL A 238 -0.35 14.79 3.01
N PRO A 239 -0.90 13.58 3.21
CA PRO A 239 -1.62 13.25 4.43
C PRO A 239 -0.70 13.33 5.65
N ARG A 240 -1.13 14.00 6.73
CA ARG A 240 -0.35 14.11 7.98
C ARG A 240 0.07 12.73 8.51
N VAL A 241 -0.86 11.78 8.51
CA VAL A 241 -0.59 10.42 9.00
C VAL A 241 0.52 9.75 8.19
N LEU A 242 0.49 9.88 6.85
CA LEU A 242 1.53 9.31 5.99
C LEU A 242 2.89 9.97 6.24
N LEU A 243 2.92 11.30 6.40
CA LEU A 243 4.15 12.02 6.70
C LEU A 243 4.76 11.56 8.04
N GLU A 244 3.96 11.37 9.08
CA GLU A 244 4.42 10.87 10.39
C GLU A 244 4.96 9.42 10.27
N LYS A 245 4.30 8.57 9.50
CA LYS A 245 4.78 7.22 9.22
C LYS A 245 6.13 7.24 8.49
N ILE A 246 6.28 8.09 7.49
CA ILE A 246 7.56 8.27 6.80
C ILE A 246 8.62 8.82 7.77
N ARG A 247 8.27 9.80 8.61
CA ARG A 247 9.17 10.38 9.61
C ARG A 247 9.69 9.34 10.60
N SER A 248 8.86 8.39 11.00
CA SER A 248 9.23 7.33 11.95
C SER A 248 10.09 6.22 11.37
N LEU A 249 10.25 6.13 10.05
CA LEU A 249 11.10 5.12 9.44
C LEU A 249 12.55 5.27 9.92
N ASP A 250 13.17 4.16 10.27
CA ASP A 250 14.60 4.04 10.51
C ASP A 250 15.14 2.77 9.83
N PHE A 251 16.45 2.60 9.85
CA PHE A 251 17.09 1.44 9.24
C PHE A 251 16.55 0.12 9.80
N ALA A 252 16.38 0.04 11.12
CA ALA A 252 15.97 -1.21 11.79
C ALA A 252 14.53 -1.60 11.43
N SER A 253 13.60 -0.65 11.43
CA SER A 253 12.20 -0.89 11.06
C SER A 253 12.04 -1.28 9.60
N VAL A 254 12.77 -0.61 8.69
CA VAL A 254 12.78 -0.98 7.27
C VAL A 254 13.40 -2.36 7.08
N LYS A 255 14.57 -2.65 7.68
CA LYS A 255 15.25 -3.96 7.61
C LYS A 255 14.36 -5.09 8.11
N LEU A 256 13.67 -4.87 9.23
CA LEU A 256 12.74 -5.85 9.79
C LEU A 256 11.57 -6.13 8.82
N ALA A 257 11.02 -5.10 8.20
CA ALA A 257 9.90 -5.24 7.28
C ALA A 257 10.29 -5.93 5.96
N VAL A 258 11.36 -5.46 5.31
CA VAL A 258 11.74 -5.94 3.96
C VAL A 258 12.58 -7.22 4.01
N GLY A 259 13.25 -7.52 5.12
CA GLY A 259 14.09 -8.70 5.29
C GLY A 259 15.29 -8.71 4.33
N SER A 260 15.48 -9.83 3.64
CA SER A 260 16.55 -10.03 2.65
C SER A 260 16.21 -9.53 1.25
N CYS A 261 15.01 -8.92 1.07
CA CYS A 261 14.60 -8.41 -0.24
C CYS A 261 15.36 -7.14 -0.65
N LEU A 262 15.96 -6.43 0.31
CA LEU A 262 16.85 -5.30 0.04
C LEU A 262 18.21 -5.54 0.72
N THR A 263 19.26 -5.06 0.07
CA THR A 263 20.59 -4.92 0.66
C THR A 263 20.61 -3.78 1.67
N ASP A 264 21.60 -3.77 2.57
CA ASP A 264 21.77 -2.71 3.54
C ASP A 264 21.97 -1.33 2.87
N GLY A 265 22.73 -1.28 1.77
CA GLY A 265 22.91 -0.04 0.99
C GLY A 265 21.62 0.50 0.34
N GLU A 266 20.71 -0.38 -0.09
CA GLU A 266 19.40 0.04 -0.59
C GLU A 266 18.52 0.59 0.54
N ILE A 267 18.58 -0.03 1.74
CA ILE A 267 17.87 0.46 2.93
C ILE A 267 18.41 1.82 3.37
N GLU A 268 19.74 1.98 3.46
CA GLU A 268 20.39 3.27 3.76
C GLU A 268 19.95 4.36 2.77
N SER A 269 19.80 3.99 1.49
CA SER A 269 19.32 4.88 0.44
C SER A 269 17.86 5.29 0.63
N VAL A 270 16.99 4.39 1.09
CA VAL A 270 15.61 4.73 1.50
C VAL A 270 15.63 5.75 2.64
N ILE A 271 16.49 5.55 3.65
CA ILE A 271 16.61 6.48 4.79
C ILE A 271 17.16 7.85 4.36
N ALA A 272 18.13 7.88 3.43
CA ALA A 272 18.62 9.13 2.86
C ALA A 272 17.50 9.89 2.14
N ARG A 273 16.72 9.22 1.31
CA ARG A 273 15.58 9.82 0.59
C ARG A 273 14.45 10.26 1.53
N LYS A 274 14.17 9.53 2.61
CA LYS A 274 13.28 9.98 3.67
C LYS A 274 13.66 11.39 4.14
N LYS A 275 14.95 11.63 4.41
CA LYS A 275 15.43 12.96 4.86
C LYS A 275 15.15 14.03 3.79
N LEU A 276 15.47 13.76 2.54
CA LEU A 276 15.22 14.69 1.43
C LEU A 276 13.72 15.00 1.27
N ILE A 277 12.84 14.02 1.46
CA ILE A 277 11.38 14.21 1.42
C ILE A 277 10.94 15.13 2.56
N LEU A 278 11.42 14.92 3.77
CA LEU A 278 11.07 15.77 4.94
C LEU A 278 11.55 17.21 4.74
N ASP A 279 12.75 17.39 4.19
CA ASP A 279 13.32 18.71 3.88
C ASP A 279 12.48 19.43 2.79
N GLU A 280 12.11 18.73 1.71
CA GLU A 280 11.25 19.28 0.64
C GLU A 280 9.88 19.71 1.19
N ILE A 281 9.25 18.87 2.02
CA ILE A 281 7.95 19.18 2.64
C ILE A 281 8.08 20.37 3.61
N ALA A 282 9.14 20.45 4.38
CA ALA A 282 9.38 21.60 5.29
C ALA A 282 9.50 22.92 4.50
N VAL A 283 10.19 22.91 3.36
CA VAL A 283 10.27 24.07 2.45
C VAL A 283 8.89 24.45 1.93
N MET A 284 8.09 23.46 1.48
CA MET A 284 6.73 23.71 1.00
C MET A 284 5.83 24.32 2.09
N ILE A 285 5.91 23.81 3.32
CA ILE A 285 5.15 24.35 4.47
C ILE A 285 5.54 25.81 4.73
N LYS A 286 6.85 26.11 4.74
CA LYS A 286 7.35 27.47 4.92
C LYS A 286 6.84 28.44 3.84
N GLN A 287 6.74 27.98 2.59
CA GLN A 287 6.32 28.79 1.46
C GLN A 287 4.81 28.97 1.33
N ASN A 288 4.02 27.96 1.67
CA ASN A 288 2.60 27.90 1.33
C ASN A 288 1.68 27.89 2.57
N GLY A 289 2.22 27.63 3.76
CA GLY A 289 1.48 27.35 4.98
C GLY A 289 1.14 25.86 5.15
N GLU A 290 1.11 25.41 6.40
CA GLU A 290 0.95 23.99 6.73
C GLU A 290 -0.37 23.41 6.21
N ASP A 291 -1.49 24.12 6.41
CA ASP A 291 -2.82 23.64 6.02
C ASP A 291 -3.03 23.49 4.50
N LYS A 292 -2.18 24.11 3.69
CA LYS A 292 -2.19 23.93 2.23
C LYS A 292 -1.37 22.72 1.78
N VAL A 293 -0.41 22.29 2.60
CA VAL A 293 0.52 21.21 2.30
C VAL A 293 0.09 19.90 2.97
N LEU A 294 -0.36 19.97 4.23
CA LEU A 294 -0.76 18.78 5.01
C LEU A 294 -2.28 18.75 5.21
N TYR A 295 -2.85 17.53 5.13
CA TYR A 295 -4.30 17.29 5.34
C TYR A 295 -4.56 16.03 6.12
#